data_2ccfaefe7036977e467d9c74b72b7527
#
_entry.id   2ccfaefe7036977e467d9c74b72b7527
#
_cell.length_a   1.000
_cell.length_b   1.000
_cell.length_c   1.000
_cell.angle_alpha   90.00
_cell.angle_beta   90.00
_cell.angle_gamma   90.00
#
_symmetry.space_group_name_H-M   'P 1'
#
loop_
_entity.id
_entity.type
_entity.pdbx_description
1 polymer ?
#
loop_
_entity_poly.entity_id
_entity_poly.type
_entity_poly.pdbx_seq_one_letter_code
_entity_poly.pdbx_strand_id
1 'polypeptide(L)'
;MNEVQSETLMVPGDPRVTSPASRSRRRGERIGKSPERSGVEGEAIPPLVAIAEVLRPHGLRGEVRVRPLTDRPRERFEGLCACFLWEPATDGRQRCRIVSRRFDGDGVLIGLEGVESPEAARSLGGQLLAVPRAEALPPAPGQFYPWQLEGAVVETRQGRRLGNFLRVEGSPAQPLWVIRDGEREWLLPAVPEFVVEVDVAGRRVVADPPEGLLEL
;
A
#
# COMPACT_ATOMS: atom_id res chain seq x y z
N MET A 1 -2.75 -16.59 3.09
CA MET A 1 -2.38 -15.52 4.03
C MET A 1 -2.27 -14.28 3.19
N ASN A 2 -3.27 -13.38 3.27
CA ASN A 2 -3.26 -12.16 2.46
C ASN A 2 -2.17 -11.24 3.00
N GLU A 3 -1.16 -10.99 2.18
CA GLU A 3 -0.07 -10.08 2.51
C GLU A 3 -0.60 -8.65 2.64
N VAL A 4 -0.36 -8.04 3.79
CA VAL A 4 -0.75 -6.66 4.05
C VAL A 4 0.17 -5.74 3.26
N GLN A 5 -0.35 -5.16 2.20
CA GLN A 5 0.37 -4.16 1.42
C GLN A 5 0.15 -2.78 2.03
N SER A 6 1.22 -2.01 2.19
CA SER A 6 1.19 -0.65 2.72
C SER A 6 1.36 0.38 1.61
N GLU A 7 0.98 1.63 1.90
CA GLU A 7 1.23 2.79 1.03
C GLU A 7 2.68 3.31 1.19
N THR A 8 3.62 2.42 1.48
CA THR A 8 5.05 2.73 1.50
C THR A 8 5.61 2.56 0.09
N LEU A 9 6.22 3.61 -0.42
CA LEU A 9 6.84 3.62 -1.74
C LEU A 9 8.14 2.83 -1.72
N MET A 10 8.39 2.04 -2.74
CA MET A 10 9.71 1.48 -2.98
C MET A 10 10.50 2.38 -3.92
N VAL A 11 11.69 2.73 -3.49
CA VAL A 11 12.74 3.27 -4.34
C VAL A 11 13.89 2.28 -4.27
N PRO A 12 14.05 1.37 -5.24
CA PRO A 12 15.35 0.77 -5.44
C PRO A 12 16.23 1.92 -5.88
N GLY A 13 17.31 2.23 -5.14
CA GLY A 13 18.13 3.43 -5.39
C GLY A 13 18.43 3.57 -6.89
N ASP A 14 17.85 4.59 -7.50
CA ASP A 14 17.99 5.02 -8.89
C ASP A 14 18.03 3.94 -10.01
N PRO A 15 17.07 3.01 -10.11
CA PRO A 15 16.83 2.32 -11.35
C PRO A 15 16.15 3.28 -12.31
N ARG A 16 16.37 3.12 -13.60
CA ARG A 16 15.63 3.89 -14.62
C ARG A 16 14.15 3.45 -14.57
N VAL A 17 13.32 4.19 -13.82
CA VAL A 17 11.88 3.94 -13.76
C VAL A 17 11.21 4.72 -14.89
N THR A 18 10.62 4.00 -15.83
CA THR A 18 9.79 4.59 -16.87
C THR A 18 8.34 4.58 -16.39
N SER A 19 7.80 5.76 -16.10
CA SER A 19 6.39 5.95 -15.79
C SER A 19 5.75 6.77 -16.91
N PRO A 20 4.54 6.44 -17.37
CA PRO A 20 3.86 7.26 -18.35
C PRO A 20 3.55 8.63 -17.75
N ALA A 21 4.01 9.70 -18.39
CA ALA A 21 3.66 11.06 -18.02
C ALA A 21 2.14 11.19 -17.96
N SER A 22 1.61 11.52 -16.78
CA SER A 22 0.19 11.77 -16.58
C SER A 22 -0.23 12.98 -17.41
N ARG A 23 -0.90 12.75 -18.53
CA ARG A 23 -1.61 13.81 -19.24
C ARG A 23 -2.85 14.17 -18.42
N SER A 24 -2.71 15.21 -17.62
CA SER A 24 -3.82 15.85 -16.91
C SER A 24 -4.85 16.39 -17.94
N ARG A 25 -5.93 15.68 -18.12
CA ARG A 25 -7.16 16.28 -18.67
C ARG A 25 -7.96 16.85 -17.53
N ARG A 26 -7.82 18.15 -17.32
CA ARG A 26 -8.78 18.94 -16.54
C ARG A 26 -10.13 18.85 -17.25
N ARG A 27 -11.08 18.21 -16.62
CA ARG A 27 -12.50 18.44 -16.91
C ARG A 27 -13.23 18.59 -15.59
N GLY A 28 -13.67 19.82 -15.34
CA GLY A 28 -14.51 20.13 -14.18
C GLY A 28 -15.87 19.42 -14.35
N GLU A 29 -16.32 18.81 -13.28
CA GLU A 29 -17.71 18.41 -13.16
C GLU A 29 -18.20 18.61 -11.72
N ARG A 30 -19.46 19.02 -11.67
CA ARG A 30 -20.16 19.73 -10.58
C ARG A 30 -20.42 18.83 -9.37
N ILE A 31 -20.39 19.48 -8.22
CA ILE A 31 -20.88 18.97 -6.94
C ILE A 31 -22.34 18.51 -7.10
N GLY A 32 -22.58 17.24 -6.89
CA GLY A 32 -23.88 16.61 -6.84
C GLY A 32 -24.05 15.80 -5.56
N LYS A 33 -24.98 16.27 -4.69
CA LYS A 33 -25.74 15.58 -3.63
C LYS A 33 -25.22 14.24 -3.09
N SER A 34 -25.07 14.22 -1.76
CA SER A 34 -24.99 13.01 -0.94
C SER A 34 -26.06 12.00 -1.29
N PRO A 35 -25.74 10.71 -1.41
CA PRO A 35 -26.72 9.66 -1.32
C PRO A 35 -26.84 9.13 0.09
N GLU A 36 -28.09 8.95 0.45
CA GLU A 36 -28.64 8.38 1.67
C GLU A 36 -28.14 6.94 1.93
N ARG A 37 -28.28 6.56 3.19
CA ARG A 37 -28.04 5.21 3.71
C ARG A 37 -28.84 4.18 2.90
N SER A 38 -28.14 3.29 2.23
CA SER A 38 -28.69 2.00 1.88
C SER A 38 -27.59 0.95 2.06
N GLY A 39 -27.83 0.01 2.97
CA GLY A 39 -27.04 -1.20 3.10
C GLY A 39 -27.10 -1.94 1.76
N VAL A 40 -25.99 -2.05 1.10
CA VAL A 40 -25.82 -2.87 -0.10
C VAL A 40 -25.08 -4.11 0.35
N GLU A 41 -25.85 -5.18 0.57
CA GLU A 41 -25.31 -6.53 0.63
C GLU A 41 -24.74 -6.87 -0.75
N GLY A 42 -23.43 -7.18 -0.80
CA GLY A 42 -22.85 -7.86 -1.96
C GLY A 42 -21.88 -7.09 -2.85
N GLU A 43 -21.51 -5.85 -2.54
CA GLU A 43 -20.46 -5.19 -3.32
C GLU A 43 -19.07 -5.74 -2.92
N ALA A 44 -18.37 -6.34 -3.89
CA ALA A 44 -17.03 -6.88 -3.65
C ALA A 44 -16.11 -5.76 -3.15
N ILE A 45 -15.54 -5.93 -1.95
CA ILE A 45 -14.60 -4.97 -1.40
C ILE A 45 -13.39 -4.89 -2.35
N PRO A 46 -13.03 -3.70 -2.84
CA PRO A 46 -11.92 -3.55 -3.76
C PRO A 46 -10.59 -3.95 -3.10
N PRO A 47 -9.54 -4.23 -3.88
CA PRO A 47 -8.20 -4.41 -3.31
C PRO A 47 -7.81 -3.20 -2.47
N LEU A 48 -7.43 -3.45 -1.21
CA LEU A 48 -7.07 -2.42 -0.24
C LEU A 48 -5.56 -2.28 -0.12
N VAL A 49 -5.14 -1.10 0.33
CA VAL A 49 -3.78 -0.81 0.78
C VAL A 49 -3.84 -0.19 2.17
N ALA A 50 -3.01 -0.70 3.08
CA ALA A 50 -2.91 -0.20 4.44
C ALA A 50 -2.19 1.16 4.46
N ILE A 51 -2.77 2.12 5.17
CA ILE A 51 -2.24 3.48 5.33
C ILE A 51 -1.82 3.79 6.76
N ALA A 52 -2.31 3.04 7.75
CA ALA A 52 -1.87 3.11 9.13
C ALA A 52 -2.23 1.85 9.91
N GLU A 53 -1.54 1.65 11.03
CA GLU A 53 -1.83 0.64 12.04
C GLU A 53 -2.39 1.31 13.30
N VAL A 54 -3.47 0.77 13.84
CA VAL A 54 -4.08 1.21 15.11
C VAL A 54 -3.25 0.69 16.26
N LEU A 55 -2.64 1.59 17.05
CA LEU A 55 -1.77 1.20 18.16
C LEU A 55 -2.51 1.06 19.48
N ARG A 56 -3.24 2.12 19.88
CA ARG A 56 -3.87 2.18 21.21
C ARG A 56 -4.95 3.27 21.27
N PRO A 57 -5.87 3.19 22.25
CA PRO A 57 -6.79 4.28 22.56
C PRO A 57 -6.05 5.55 22.98
N HIS A 58 -6.66 6.69 22.71
CA HIS A 58 -6.22 8.00 23.17
C HIS A 58 -7.38 8.79 23.75
N GLY A 59 -7.18 9.33 24.97
CA GLY A 59 -8.20 10.14 25.64
C GLY A 59 -9.45 9.36 26.04
N LEU A 60 -10.51 10.10 26.38
CA LEU A 60 -11.77 9.54 26.89
C LEU A 60 -12.89 9.45 25.85
N ARG A 61 -12.66 9.98 24.65
CA ARG A 61 -13.67 10.09 23.59
C ARG A 61 -13.55 9.01 22.51
N GLY A 62 -12.78 7.93 22.75
CA GLY A 62 -12.64 6.85 21.79
C GLY A 62 -11.72 7.16 20.60
N GLU A 63 -10.90 8.24 20.66
CA GLU A 63 -9.87 8.43 19.65
C GLU A 63 -8.83 7.30 19.72
N VAL A 64 -8.26 6.94 18.57
CA VAL A 64 -7.16 5.98 18.48
C VAL A 64 -5.88 6.68 18.01
N ARG A 65 -4.75 6.28 18.59
CA ARG A 65 -3.44 6.63 18.06
C ARG A 65 -3.07 5.61 16.98
N VAL A 66 -2.77 6.10 15.79
CA VAL A 66 -2.33 5.25 14.68
C VAL A 66 -0.89 5.58 14.28
N ARG A 67 -0.18 4.55 13.82
CA ARG A 67 1.14 4.67 13.21
C ARG A 67 0.95 4.69 11.69
N PRO A 68 1.34 5.76 11.00
CA PRO A 68 1.29 5.81 9.53
C PRO A 68 2.13 4.69 8.89
N LEU A 69 1.60 4.11 7.84
CA LEU A 69 2.26 3.17 6.93
C LEU A 69 2.39 3.78 5.54
N THR A 70 2.61 5.09 5.49
CA THR A 70 2.78 5.88 4.27
C THR A 70 3.91 6.88 4.47
N ASP A 71 4.65 7.15 3.41
CA ASP A 71 5.76 8.11 3.41
C ASP A 71 5.27 9.56 3.43
N ARG A 72 3.97 9.80 3.17
CA ARG A 72 3.34 11.13 3.13
C ARG A 72 2.12 11.22 4.05
N PRO A 73 2.30 11.08 5.38
CA PRO A 73 1.17 11.00 6.31
C PRO A 73 0.29 12.25 6.31
N ARG A 74 0.87 13.45 6.20
CA ARG A 74 0.07 14.69 6.17
C ARG A 74 -0.85 14.71 4.96
N GLU A 75 -0.30 14.52 3.76
CA GLU A 75 -1.06 14.50 2.51
C GLU A 75 -2.15 13.42 2.53
N ARG A 76 -1.83 12.23 3.06
CA ARG A 76 -2.78 11.12 3.15
C ARG A 76 -3.95 11.42 4.08
N PHE A 77 -3.68 11.94 5.28
CA PHE A 77 -4.72 12.08 6.29
C PHE A 77 -5.46 13.41 6.24
N GLU A 78 -4.93 14.49 5.69
CA GLU A 78 -5.61 15.80 5.65
C GLU A 78 -6.95 15.76 4.92
N GLY A 79 -7.06 15.04 3.82
CA GLY A 79 -8.28 14.91 3.00
C GLY A 79 -9.13 13.67 3.27
N LEU A 80 -8.68 12.75 4.12
CA LEU A 80 -9.30 11.44 4.29
C LEU A 80 -10.58 11.53 5.13
N CYS A 81 -11.74 11.30 4.53
CA CYS A 81 -13.05 11.33 5.22
C CYS A 81 -13.58 9.94 5.58
N ALA A 82 -13.12 8.90 4.89
CA ALA A 82 -13.53 7.52 5.13
C ALA A 82 -12.37 6.58 4.80
N CYS A 83 -12.37 5.41 5.44
CA CYS A 83 -11.40 4.35 5.22
C CYS A 83 -12.07 3.00 5.52
N PHE A 84 -11.29 1.93 5.42
CA PHE A 84 -11.65 0.62 5.93
C PHE A 84 -10.86 0.33 7.20
N LEU A 85 -11.51 -0.21 8.22
CA LEU A 85 -10.86 -0.98 9.26
C LEU A 85 -10.66 -2.39 8.71
N TRP A 86 -9.43 -2.84 8.70
CA TRP A 86 -9.03 -4.14 8.19
C TRP A 86 -8.37 -4.95 9.30
N GLU A 87 -8.95 -6.10 9.61
CA GLU A 87 -8.40 -7.08 10.54
C GLU A 87 -7.60 -8.13 9.74
N PRO A 88 -6.26 -8.09 9.77
CA PRO A 88 -5.45 -8.97 8.93
C PRO A 88 -5.61 -10.45 9.23
N ALA A 89 -5.90 -10.80 10.50
CA ALA A 89 -6.00 -12.20 10.92
C ALA A 89 -7.23 -12.92 10.35
N THR A 90 -8.34 -12.20 10.19
CA THR A 90 -9.61 -12.74 9.68
C THR A 90 -9.96 -12.27 8.29
N ASP A 91 -9.17 -11.34 7.73
CA ASP A 91 -9.49 -10.56 6.53
C ASP A 91 -10.81 -9.79 6.64
N GLY A 92 -11.27 -9.55 7.88
CA GLY A 92 -12.46 -8.74 8.16
C GLY A 92 -12.24 -7.29 7.75
N ARG A 93 -13.17 -6.74 6.97
CA ARG A 93 -13.06 -5.39 6.40
C ARG A 93 -14.34 -4.63 6.62
N GLN A 94 -14.28 -3.54 7.37
CA GLN A 94 -15.42 -2.70 7.69
C GLN A 94 -15.16 -1.26 7.25
N ARG A 95 -16.07 -0.70 6.47
CA ARG A 95 -16.01 0.72 6.11
C ARG A 95 -16.32 1.59 7.33
N CYS A 96 -15.52 2.61 7.57
CA CYS A 96 -15.69 3.58 8.65
C CYS A 96 -15.47 5.00 8.16
N ARG A 97 -16.10 5.97 8.87
CA ARG A 97 -15.91 7.40 8.63
C ARG A 97 -14.95 7.97 9.66
N ILE A 98 -14.12 8.89 9.24
CA ILE A 98 -13.21 9.64 10.09
C ILE A 98 -13.92 10.95 10.51
N VAL A 99 -14.14 11.11 11.81
CA VAL A 99 -14.82 12.28 12.38
C VAL A 99 -13.86 13.33 12.94
N SER A 100 -12.66 12.89 13.35
CA SER A 100 -11.59 13.80 13.77
C SER A 100 -10.22 13.27 13.37
N ARG A 101 -9.25 14.17 13.21
CA ARG A 101 -7.85 13.84 12.97
C ARG A 101 -6.93 14.93 13.52
N ARG A 102 -5.83 14.52 14.09
CA ARG A 102 -4.81 15.42 14.63
C ARG A 102 -3.45 14.74 14.57
N PHE A 103 -2.45 15.44 14.07
CA PHE A 103 -1.07 14.97 14.09
C PHE A 103 -0.47 15.11 15.49
N ASP A 104 0.24 14.08 15.95
CA ASP A 104 0.86 13.99 17.27
C ASP A 104 2.23 13.32 17.13
N GLY A 105 3.25 14.16 16.99
CA GLY A 105 4.61 13.71 16.68
C GLY A 105 4.67 12.97 15.34
N ASP A 106 5.12 11.74 15.37
CA ASP A 106 5.21 10.79 14.24
C ASP A 106 3.92 10.01 13.99
N GLY A 107 2.93 10.14 14.90
CA GLY A 107 1.64 9.47 14.81
C GLY A 107 0.50 10.41 14.42
N VAL A 108 -0.68 9.80 14.23
CA VAL A 108 -1.93 10.51 14.00
C VAL A 108 -2.96 10.04 15.01
N LEU A 109 -3.70 10.97 15.59
CA LEU A 109 -4.87 10.67 16.43
C LEU A 109 -6.11 10.77 15.54
N ILE A 110 -6.92 9.73 15.53
CA ILE A 110 -8.09 9.60 14.66
C ILE A 110 -9.31 9.23 15.49
N GLY A 111 -10.40 10.00 15.30
CA GLY A 111 -11.73 9.64 15.76
C GLY A 111 -12.50 8.97 14.63
N LEU A 112 -13.12 7.83 14.95
CA LEU A 112 -13.92 7.05 14.03
C LEU A 112 -15.39 7.12 14.43
N GLU A 113 -16.29 7.22 13.46
CA GLU A 113 -17.73 7.22 13.70
C GLU A 113 -18.15 5.93 14.43
N GLY A 114 -18.92 6.07 15.53
CA GLY A 114 -19.35 4.93 16.35
C GLY A 114 -18.33 4.41 17.36
N VAL A 115 -17.14 5.01 17.45
CA VAL A 115 -16.12 4.69 18.45
C VAL A 115 -16.01 5.83 19.43
N GLU A 116 -16.82 5.77 20.52
CA GLU A 116 -17.02 6.89 21.45
C GLU A 116 -16.48 6.62 22.87
N SER A 117 -15.86 5.44 23.08
CA SER A 117 -15.29 5.09 24.38
C SER A 117 -13.88 4.49 24.25
N PRO A 118 -13.05 4.59 25.31
CA PRO A 118 -11.73 3.94 25.31
C PRO A 118 -11.80 2.42 25.17
N GLU A 119 -12.88 1.79 25.63
CA GLU A 119 -13.10 0.34 25.50
C GLU A 119 -13.33 -0.04 24.04
N ALA A 120 -14.23 0.70 23.35
CA ALA A 120 -14.46 0.52 21.91
C ALA A 120 -13.18 0.75 21.09
N ALA A 121 -12.40 1.81 21.42
CA ALA A 121 -11.13 2.10 20.77
C ALA A 121 -10.07 1.00 21.03
N ARG A 122 -10.08 0.36 22.20
CA ARG A 122 -9.14 -0.71 22.55
C ARG A 122 -9.34 -1.96 21.71
N SER A 123 -10.57 -2.28 21.34
CA SER A 123 -10.88 -3.44 20.49
C SER A 123 -10.35 -3.31 19.07
N LEU A 124 -9.95 -2.11 18.64
CA LEU A 124 -9.39 -1.83 17.33
C LEU A 124 -7.85 -1.98 17.28
N GLY A 125 -7.20 -2.21 18.42
CA GLY A 125 -5.74 -2.35 18.49
C GLY A 125 -5.21 -3.46 17.59
N GLY A 126 -4.19 -3.17 16.78
CA GLY A 126 -3.60 -4.08 15.79
C GLY A 126 -4.33 -4.14 14.44
N GLN A 127 -5.53 -3.55 14.34
CA GLN A 127 -6.20 -3.42 13.05
C GLN A 127 -5.52 -2.35 12.18
N LEU A 128 -5.79 -2.43 10.89
CA LEU A 128 -5.24 -1.49 9.91
C LEU A 128 -6.32 -0.51 9.44
N LEU A 129 -5.93 0.73 9.26
CA LEU A 129 -6.68 1.65 8.41
C LEU A 129 -6.22 1.46 6.98
N ALA A 130 -7.15 1.25 6.06
CA ALA A 130 -6.86 0.98 4.67
C ALA A 130 -7.77 1.77 3.73
N VAL A 131 -7.31 1.98 2.51
CA VAL A 131 -8.07 2.61 1.43
C VAL A 131 -8.05 1.71 0.18
N PRO A 132 -8.99 1.86 -0.75
CA PRO A 132 -8.89 1.22 -2.06
C PRO A 132 -7.55 1.56 -2.74
N ARG A 133 -6.92 0.61 -3.41
CA ARG A 133 -5.68 0.85 -4.19
C ARG A 133 -5.85 1.99 -5.21
N ALA A 134 -7.06 2.17 -5.74
CA ALA A 134 -7.39 3.25 -6.66
C ALA A 134 -7.34 4.65 -6.01
N GLU A 135 -7.43 4.71 -4.68
CA GLU A 135 -7.34 5.93 -3.88
C GLU A 135 -5.94 6.11 -3.25
N ALA A 136 -4.98 5.25 -3.56
CA ALA A 136 -3.59 5.42 -3.12
C ALA A 136 -3.04 6.75 -3.66
N LEU A 137 -2.19 7.41 -2.87
CA LEU A 137 -1.52 8.63 -3.34
C LEU A 137 -0.68 8.29 -4.58
N PRO A 138 -0.68 9.13 -5.63
CA PRO A 138 0.17 8.87 -6.78
C PRO A 138 1.64 8.86 -6.36
N PRO A 139 2.43 7.87 -6.82
CA PRO A 139 3.86 7.83 -6.52
C PRO A 139 4.58 9.03 -7.12
N ALA A 140 5.67 9.47 -6.50
CA ALA A 140 6.53 10.49 -7.08
C ALA A 140 7.26 9.94 -8.34
N PRO A 141 7.76 10.82 -9.22
CA PRO A 141 8.57 10.38 -10.36
C PRO A 141 9.72 9.45 -9.90
N GLY A 142 9.90 8.34 -10.56
CA GLY A 142 10.90 7.34 -10.20
C GLY A 142 10.52 6.41 -9.04
N GLN A 143 9.31 6.57 -8.48
CA GLN A 143 8.80 5.72 -7.41
C GLN A 143 7.63 4.88 -7.88
N PHE A 144 7.39 3.76 -7.23
CA PHE A 144 6.26 2.87 -7.49
C PHE A 144 5.86 2.12 -6.22
N TYR A 145 4.65 1.62 -6.23
CA TYR A 145 4.17 0.69 -5.20
C TYR A 145 4.41 -0.75 -5.62
N PRO A 146 4.82 -1.65 -4.72
CA PRO A 146 5.09 -3.05 -5.06
C PRO A 146 3.93 -3.73 -5.81
N TRP A 147 2.69 -3.46 -5.43
CA TRP A 147 1.52 -4.07 -6.11
C TRP A 147 1.36 -3.65 -7.58
N GLN A 148 1.99 -2.57 -8.03
CA GLN A 148 1.97 -2.16 -9.44
C GLN A 148 2.80 -3.10 -10.32
N LEU A 149 3.72 -3.83 -9.70
CA LEU A 149 4.57 -4.81 -10.37
C LEU A 149 4.07 -6.26 -10.24
N GLU A 150 3.00 -6.54 -9.46
CA GLU A 150 2.48 -7.90 -9.33
C GLU A 150 2.27 -8.56 -10.70
N GLY A 151 2.95 -9.69 -10.95
CA GLY A 151 2.92 -10.39 -12.24
C GLY A 151 3.75 -9.75 -13.36
N ALA A 152 4.54 -8.69 -13.08
CA ALA A 152 5.48 -8.13 -14.04
C ALA A 152 6.56 -9.15 -14.41
N VAL A 153 6.94 -9.18 -15.68
CA VAL A 153 8.01 -10.06 -16.15
C VAL A 153 9.36 -9.56 -15.64
N VAL A 154 10.13 -10.45 -15.03
CA VAL A 154 11.50 -10.19 -14.61
C VAL A 154 12.44 -10.91 -15.56
N GLU A 155 13.39 -10.18 -16.12
CA GLU A 155 14.38 -10.71 -17.07
C GLU A 155 15.77 -10.13 -16.82
N THR A 156 16.79 -10.79 -17.31
CA THR A 156 18.17 -10.29 -17.25
C THR A 156 18.40 -9.20 -18.31
N ARG A 157 19.54 -8.49 -18.22
CA ARG A 157 19.99 -7.53 -19.26
C ARG A 157 20.11 -8.18 -20.65
N GLN A 158 20.35 -9.49 -20.72
CA GLN A 158 20.46 -10.25 -21.97
C GLN A 158 19.10 -10.75 -22.48
N GLY A 159 17.99 -10.40 -21.79
CA GLY A 159 16.65 -10.83 -22.16
C GLY A 159 16.29 -12.25 -21.71
N ARG A 160 17.09 -12.91 -20.89
CA ARG A 160 16.72 -14.19 -20.29
C ARG A 160 15.64 -13.96 -19.25
N ARG A 161 14.47 -14.57 -19.42
CA ARG A 161 13.37 -14.52 -18.45
C ARG A 161 13.78 -15.23 -17.16
N LEU A 162 13.52 -14.58 -16.03
CA LEU A 162 13.76 -15.08 -14.68
C LEU A 162 12.47 -15.50 -13.97
N GLY A 163 11.33 -15.05 -14.44
CA GLY A 163 10.02 -15.34 -13.86
C GLY A 163 9.12 -14.11 -13.82
N ASN A 164 8.19 -14.13 -12.87
CA ASN A 164 7.28 -13.01 -12.64
C ASN A 164 7.43 -12.51 -11.21
N PHE A 165 7.42 -11.18 -11.04
CA PHE A 165 7.38 -10.56 -9.72
C PHE A 165 6.08 -10.94 -8.99
N LEU A 166 6.21 -11.45 -7.78
CA LEU A 166 5.06 -11.88 -6.99
C LEU A 166 4.75 -10.88 -5.87
N ARG A 167 5.73 -10.61 -4.99
CA ARG A 167 5.58 -9.76 -3.81
C ARG A 167 6.95 -9.30 -3.29
N VAL A 168 6.92 -8.46 -2.27
CA VAL A 168 8.11 -8.06 -1.52
C VAL A 168 8.07 -8.71 -0.14
N GLU A 169 9.17 -9.25 0.29
CA GLU A 169 9.40 -9.76 1.66
C GLU A 169 10.53 -8.99 2.33
N GLY A 170 10.77 -9.30 3.60
CA GLY A 170 11.85 -8.69 4.39
C GLY A 170 11.45 -7.40 5.08
N SER A 171 12.45 -6.61 5.47
CA SER A 171 12.24 -5.32 6.13
C SER A 171 12.32 -4.17 5.12
N PRO A 172 11.79 -2.98 5.45
CA PRO A 172 11.96 -1.79 4.61
C PRO A 172 13.42 -1.42 4.33
N ALA A 173 14.34 -1.80 5.25
CA ALA A 173 15.77 -1.56 5.08
C ALA A 173 16.46 -2.60 4.17
N GLN A 174 15.86 -3.78 4.03
CA GLN A 174 16.38 -4.88 3.22
C GLN A 174 15.21 -5.59 2.51
N PRO A 175 14.59 -4.95 1.53
CA PRO A 175 13.50 -5.55 0.79
C PRO A 175 14.00 -6.65 -0.15
N LEU A 176 13.28 -7.75 -0.16
CA LEU A 176 13.54 -8.91 -1.00
C LEU A 176 12.36 -9.10 -1.96
N TRP A 177 12.62 -9.11 -3.23
CA TRP A 177 11.61 -9.40 -4.23
C TRP A 177 11.48 -10.90 -4.42
N VAL A 178 10.27 -11.40 -4.23
CA VAL A 178 9.92 -12.79 -4.55
C VAL A 178 9.57 -12.87 -6.02
N ILE A 179 10.30 -13.68 -6.74
CA ILE A 179 10.09 -13.92 -8.18
C ILE A 179 9.73 -15.38 -8.35
N ARG A 180 8.66 -15.64 -9.10
CA ARG A 180 8.15 -16.98 -9.36
C ARG A 180 8.36 -17.37 -10.80
N ASP A 181 8.96 -18.56 -11.01
CA ASP A 181 9.07 -19.21 -12.31
C ASP A 181 8.51 -20.65 -12.20
N GLY A 182 7.28 -20.83 -12.67
CA GLY A 182 6.53 -22.07 -12.44
C GLY A 182 6.24 -22.29 -10.96
N GLU A 183 6.74 -23.39 -10.39
CA GLU A 183 6.61 -23.73 -8.97
C GLU A 183 7.78 -23.24 -8.11
N ARG A 184 8.81 -22.70 -8.73
CA ARG A 184 10.00 -22.21 -8.03
C ARG A 184 9.79 -20.74 -7.63
N GLU A 185 10.13 -20.41 -6.38
CA GLU A 185 10.26 -19.04 -5.90
C GLU A 185 11.71 -18.79 -5.50
N TRP A 186 12.21 -17.63 -5.84
CA TRP A 186 13.54 -17.21 -5.44
C TRP A 186 13.53 -15.73 -5.05
N LEU A 187 14.49 -15.32 -4.25
CA LEU A 187 14.55 -14.00 -3.65
C LEU A 187 15.62 -13.16 -4.32
N LEU A 188 15.25 -11.98 -4.78
CA LEU A 188 16.17 -10.98 -5.32
C LEU A 188 16.23 -9.79 -4.36
N PRO A 189 17.41 -9.44 -3.79
CA PRO A 189 17.55 -8.20 -3.06
C PRO A 189 17.19 -7.01 -3.94
N ALA A 190 16.29 -6.14 -3.45
CA ALA A 190 15.83 -4.96 -4.17
C ALA A 190 16.83 -3.80 -4.03
N VAL A 191 18.03 -4.01 -4.52
CA VAL A 191 19.13 -3.01 -4.51
C VAL A 191 19.47 -2.59 -5.94
N PRO A 192 20.02 -1.37 -6.13
CA PRO A 192 20.33 -0.82 -7.47
C PRO A 192 21.28 -1.69 -8.29
N GLU A 193 22.14 -2.43 -7.59
CA GLU A 193 23.09 -3.32 -8.23
C GLU A 193 22.39 -4.47 -8.94
N PHE A 194 21.25 -4.92 -8.43
CA PHE A 194 20.51 -6.08 -8.96
C PHE A 194 19.23 -5.71 -9.69
N VAL A 195 18.56 -4.62 -9.31
CA VAL A 195 17.38 -4.10 -10.01
C VAL A 195 17.78 -2.91 -10.87
N VAL A 196 17.93 -3.15 -12.15
CA VAL A 196 18.54 -2.18 -13.10
C VAL A 196 17.52 -1.24 -13.71
N GLU A 197 16.35 -1.77 -14.06
CA GLU A 197 15.28 -1.02 -14.69
C GLU A 197 13.92 -1.55 -14.25
N VAL A 198 12.99 -0.65 -14.01
CA VAL A 198 11.60 -0.96 -13.68
C VAL A 198 10.67 -0.19 -14.61
N ASP A 199 9.99 -0.90 -15.47
CA ASP A 199 8.92 -0.37 -16.32
C ASP A 199 7.56 -0.81 -15.77
N VAL A 200 6.97 0.06 -14.95
CA VAL A 200 5.65 -0.19 -14.34
C VAL A 200 4.56 -0.29 -15.42
N ALA A 201 4.63 0.55 -16.46
CA ALA A 201 3.62 0.59 -17.52
C ALA A 201 3.70 -0.65 -18.42
N GLY A 202 4.92 -1.02 -18.80
CA GLY A 202 5.19 -2.24 -19.59
C GLY A 202 5.16 -3.52 -18.77
N ARG A 203 4.99 -3.42 -17.42
CA ARG A 203 5.01 -4.55 -16.49
C ARG A 203 6.27 -5.42 -16.65
N ARG A 204 7.40 -4.75 -16.69
CA ARG A 204 8.71 -5.36 -16.97
C ARG A 204 9.76 -4.87 -15.98
N VAL A 205 10.61 -5.78 -15.52
CA VAL A 205 11.77 -5.49 -14.68
C VAL A 205 13.00 -6.09 -15.31
N VAL A 206 14.07 -5.30 -15.40
CA VAL A 206 15.39 -5.81 -15.78
C VAL A 206 16.23 -5.99 -14.51
N ALA A 207 16.65 -7.19 -14.26
CA ALA A 207 17.49 -7.58 -13.13
C ALA A 207 18.86 -8.05 -13.60
N ASP A 208 19.86 -7.85 -12.73
CA ASP A 208 21.24 -8.30 -12.92
C ASP A 208 21.73 -9.04 -11.66
N PRO A 209 21.13 -10.22 -11.37
CA PRO A 209 21.50 -10.98 -10.18
C PRO A 209 22.93 -11.51 -10.30
N PRO A 210 23.68 -11.63 -9.19
CA PRO A 210 25.01 -12.24 -9.22
C PRO A 210 24.93 -13.71 -9.64
N GLU A 211 26.01 -14.20 -10.23
CA GLU A 211 26.15 -15.62 -10.56
C GLU A 211 25.96 -16.49 -9.31
N GLY A 212 25.18 -17.56 -9.43
CA GLY A 212 24.85 -18.47 -8.33
C GLY A 212 23.59 -18.12 -7.52
N LEU A 213 23.07 -16.89 -7.58
CA LEU A 213 21.82 -16.54 -6.87
C LEU A 213 20.60 -17.31 -7.44
N LEU A 214 20.64 -17.65 -8.72
CA LEU A 214 19.56 -18.35 -9.42
C LEU A 214 19.68 -19.89 -9.33
N GLU A 215 20.75 -20.40 -8.72
CA GLU A 215 21.04 -21.83 -8.61
C GLU A 215 20.71 -22.39 -7.22
N LEU A 216 20.32 -21.52 -6.29
CA LEU A 216 19.87 -21.84 -4.93
C LEU A 216 18.37 -22.15 -4.92
#